data_47c34eb9ad6e30486a1eb58fdc75dec8
#
_entry.id   47c34eb9ad6e30486a1eb58fdc75dec8
#
_cell.length_a   1.000
_cell.length_b   1.000
_cell.length_c   1.000
_cell.angle_alpha   90.00
_cell.angle_beta   90.00
_cell.angle_gamma   90.00
#
_symmetry.space_group_name_H-M   'P 1'
#
loop_
_entity.id
_entity.type
_entity.pdbx_description
1 polymer ?
#
loop_
_entity_poly.entity_id
_entity_poly.type
_entity_poly.pdbx_seq_one_letter_code
_entity_poly.pdbx_strand_id
1 'polypeptide(L)'
;MKHTLETLRTRTTEDGDCLIWTGSDNGKGIPKVRHGNGWMSVRRVVWELRKGKIPEGMQVIVTCGRAGCIEHLALASKAEVSKAAQSRPDVRAHRSVTSARAARAKAKLTMELARQIRNDPRDGTVIAAELGVTKSTVSHVRRNTSWVDRSNPFAGLVAMNDSRKAA
;
A
#
# COMPACT_ATOMS: atom_id res chain seq x y z
N MET A 1 15.64 -8.37 -34.67
CA MET A 1 16.64 -9.37 -34.16
C MET A 1 15.87 -10.42 -33.39
N LYS A 2 16.16 -11.70 -33.65
CA LYS A 2 15.65 -12.82 -32.85
C LYS A 2 16.58 -13.00 -31.64
N HIS A 3 16.08 -12.99 -30.43
CA HIS A 3 16.86 -13.28 -29.23
C HIS A 3 16.91 -14.79 -29.01
N THR A 4 18.05 -15.26 -28.53
CA THR A 4 18.23 -16.63 -28.01
C THR A 4 18.51 -16.55 -26.51
N LEU A 5 18.26 -17.62 -25.76
CA LEU A 5 18.60 -17.69 -24.34
C LEU A 5 20.09 -17.41 -24.08
N GLU A 6 20.95 -17.90 -24.95
CA GLU A 6 22.40 -17.68 -24.91
C GLU A 6 22.74 -16.18 -25.02
N THR A 7 22.20 -15.48 -26.05
CA THR A 7 22.45 -14.04 -26.22
C THR A 7 21.88 -13.18 -25.10
N LEU A 8 20.88 -13.65 -24.39
CA LEU A 8 20.37 -12.95 -23.20
C LEU A 8 21.24 -13.23 -21.97
N ARG A 9 21.75 -14.44 -21.81
CA ARG A 9 22.68 -14.81 -20.73
C ARG A 9 24.01 -14.05 -20.76
N THR A 10 24.54 -13.72 -21.90
CA THR A 10 25.78 -12.90 -22.01
C THR A 10 25.62 -11.50 -21.43
N ARG A 11 24.37 -11.07 -21.18
CA ARG A 11 24.03 -9.78 -20.58
C ARG A 11 23.53 -9.92 -19.14
N THR A 12 23.94 -10.93 -18.44
CA THR A 12 23.61 -11.15 -17.05
C THR A 12 24.84 -11.34 -16.19
N THR A 13 24.73 -11.04 -14.93
CA THR A 13 25.69 -11.38 -13.89
C THR A 13 25.03 -12.38 -12.93
N GLU A 14 25.76 -13.41 -12.54
CA GLU A 14 25.33 -14.35 -11.51
C GLU A 14 25.45 -13.70 -10.14
N ASP A 15 24.39 -13.82 -9.34
CA ASP A 15 24.34 -13.36 -7.96
C ASP A 15 23.56 -14.42 -7.14
N GLY A 16 24.29 -15.37 -6.57
CA GLY A 16 23.73 -16.60 -6.03
C GLY A 16 23.00 -17.38 -7.11
N ASP A 17 21.78 -17.79 -6.84
CA ASP A 17 20.93 -18.53 -7.80
C ASP A 17 20.24 -17.61 -8.83
N CYS A 18 20.48 -16.30 -8.79
CA CYS A 18 19.85 -15.34 -9.67
C CYS A 18 20.73 -14.97 -10.87
N LEU A 19 20.14 -14.89 -12.06
CA LEU A 19 20.72 -14.23 -13.21
C LEU A 19 20.20 -12.80 -13.29
N ILE A 20 21.06 -11.84 -12.95
CA ILE A 20 20.70 -10.42 -12.89
C ILE A 20 21.05 -9.75 -14.22
N TRP A 21 20.06 -9.14 -14.84
CA TRP A 21 20.23 -8.41 -16.09
C TRP A 21 21.09 -7.16 -15.92
N THR A 22 22.12 -7.03 -16.78
CA THR A 22 23.05 -5.88 -16.79
C THR A 22 22.82 -4.92 -17.96
N GLY A 23 21.88 -5.25 -18.85
CA GLY A 23 21.52 -4.40 -19.99
C GLY A 23 20.53 -3.29 -19.62
N SER A 24 19.92 -2.68 -20.63
CA SER A 24 18.96 -1.61 -20.45
C SER A 24 17.74 -2.01 -19.61
N ASP A 25 17.23 -1.08 -18.81
CA ASP A 25 15.97 -1.20 -18.08
C ASP A 25 15.02 -0.03 -18.41
N ASN A 26 13.89 0.02 -17.75
CA ASN A 26 12.86 1.07 -17.90
C ASN A 26 13.04 2.26 -16.94
N GLY A 27 14.20 2.41 -16.29
CA GLY A 27 14.44 3.41 -15.23
C GLY A 27 13.86 3.04 -13.86
N LYS A 28 13.16 1.90 -13.74
CA LYS A 28 12.60 1.35 -12.50
C LYS A 28 13.12 -0.07 -12.20
N GLY A 29 14.27 -0.42 -12.80
CA GLY A 29 14.89 -1.73 -12.62
C GLY A 29 14.18 -2.89 -13.34
N ILE A 30 13.21 -2.63 -14.22
CA ILE A 30 12.59 -3.69 -15.02
C ILE A 30 13.38 -3.89 -16.32
N PRO A 31 14.02 -5.06 -16.50
CA PRO A 31 14.81 -5.37 -17.69
C PRO A 31 14.03 -5.22 -18.98
N LYS A 32 14.61 -4.53 -19.96
CA LYS A 32 14.04 -4.41 -21.30
C LYS A 32 15.07 -4.72 -22.40
N VAL A 33 14.57 -5.19 -23.51
CA VAL A 33 15.37 -5.48 -24.71
C VAL A 33 14.61 -5.05 -25.95
N ARG A 34 15.34 -4.67 -26.98
CA ARG A 34 14.72 -4.32 -28.28
C ARG A 34 14.27 -5.60 -28.98
N HIS A 35 12.99 -5.71 -29.28
CA HIS A 35 12.39 -6.83 -29.98
C HIS A 35 11.53 -6.33 -31.15
N GLY A 36 11.91 -6.67 -32.37
CA GLY A 36 11.32 -6.08 -33.57
C GLY A 36 11.50 -4.57 -33.59
N ASN A 37 10.44 -3.82 -33.83
CA ASN A 37 10.45 -2.36 -33.87
C ASN A 37 10.22 -1.70 -32.48
N GLY A 38 10.08 -2.47 -31.40
CA GLY A 38 9.74 -1.96 -30.07
C GLY A 38 10.62 -2.48 -28.96
N TRP A 39 10.29 -2.07 -27.73
CA TRP A 39 10.91 -2.56 -26.51
C TRP A 39 10.00 -3.58 -25.83
N MET A 40 10.60 -4.68 -25.40
CA MET A 40 9.89 -5.74 -24.67
C MET A 40 10.62 -6.04 -23.36
N SER A 41 9.88 -6.48 -22.33
CA SER A 41 10.48 -6.95 -21.09
C SER A 41 11.31 -8.21 -21.35
N VAL A 42 12.56 -8.23 -20.88
CA VAL A 42 13.46 -9.40 -21.01
C VAL A 42 12.84 -10.64 -20.37
N ARG A 43 12.14 -10.48 -19.25
CA ARG A 43 11.43 -11.59 -18.56
C ARG A 43 10.40 -12.27 -19.45
N ARG A 44 9.66 -11.48 -20.22
CA ARG A 44 8.67 -11.98 -21.17
C ARG A 44 9.36 -12.76 -22.29
N VAL A 45 10.43 -12.22 -22.86
CA VAL A 45 11.21 -12.89 -23.92
C VAL A 45 11.80 -14.20 -23.40
N VAL A 46 12.42 -14.20 -22.22
CA VAL A 46 12.97 -15.41 -21.58
C VAL A 46 11.88 -16.45 -21.34
N TRP A 47 10.71 -16.02 -20.85
CA TRP A 47 9.60 -16.94 -20.64
C TRP A 47 9.13 -17.57 -21.94
N GLU A 48 8.90 -16.76 -22.97
CA GLU A 48 8.44 -17.24 -24.28
C GLU A 48 9.45 -18.20 -24.92
N LEU A 49 10.75 -17.97 -24.76
CA LEU A 49 11.80 -18.85 -25.24
C LEU A 49 11.90 -20.19 -24.46
N ARG A 50 11.57 -20.20 -23.16
CA ARG A 50 11.66 -21.40 -22.32
C ARG A 50 10.39 -22.21 -22.26
N LYS A 51 9.23 -21.53 -22.20
CA LYS A 51 7.94 -22.14 -21.87
C LYS A 51 6.84 -21.86 -22.92
N GLY A 52 7.17 -21.09 -23.95
CA GLY A 52 6.25 -20.76 -25.01
C GLY A 52 5.32 -19.57 -24.70
N LYS A 53 4.22 -19.47 -25.45
CA LYS A 53 3.32 -18.31 -25.43
C LYS A 53 2.73 -18.06 -24.04
N ILE A 54 2.76 -16.82 -23.64
CA ILE A 54 2.12 -16.36 -22.38
C ILE A 54 0.60 -16.33 -22.59
N PRO A 55 -0.20 -16.98 -21.71
CA PRO A 55 -1.65 -16.91 -21.77
C PRO A 55 -2.17 -15.49 -21.65
N GLU A 56 -3.33 -15.25 -22.27
CA GLU A 56 -3.99 -13.94 -22.20
C GLU A 56 -4.33 -13.57 -20.74
N GLY A 57 -4.16 -12.30 -20.39
CA GLY A 57 -4.38 -11.81 -19.01
C GLY A 57 -3.28 -12.14 -18.00
N MET A 58 -2.28 -12.96 -18.38
CA MET A 58 -1.16 -13.32 -17.51
C MET A 58 0.05 -12.41 -17.72
N GLN A 59 0.81 -12.20 -16.67
CA GLN A 59 2.04 -11.43 -16.66
C GLN A 59 3.18 -12.27 -16.10
N VAL A 60 4.41 -12.04 -16.63
CA VAL A 60 5.61 -12.69 -16.09
C VAL A 60 6.15 -11.85 -14.93
N ILE A 61 6.19 -12.44 -13.75
CA ILE A 61 6.70 -11.84 -12.53
C ILE A 61 7.98 -12.51 -12.07
N VAL A 62 8.71 -11.85 -11.18
CA VAL A 62 9.88 -12.40 -10.48
C VAL A 62 9.45 -12.88 -9.10
N THR A 63 9.86 -14.08 -8.72
CA THR A 63 9.50 -14.68 -7.41
C THR A 63 10.55 -14.45 -6.33
N CYS A 64 11.82 -14.18 -6.69
CA CYS A 64 12.93 -13.97 -5.75
C CYS A 64 13.02 -12.54 -5.18
N GLY A 65 12.13 -11.62 -5.55
CA GLY A 65 12.15 -10.23 -5.11
C GLY A 65 13.21 -9.33 -5.76
N ARG A 66 14.14 -9.86 -6.54
CA ARG A 66 15.19 -9.08 -7.24
C ARG A 66 14.69 -8.57 -8.59
N ALA A 67 14.51 -7.25 -8.72
CA ALA A 67 13.90 -6.65 -9.90
C ALA A 67 14.64 -6.95 -11.22
N GLY A 68 15.95 -7.15 -11.19
CA GLY A 68 16.76 -7.48 -12.37
C GLY A 68 16.80 -8.98 -12.74
N CYS A 69 16.24 -9.86 -11.91
CA CYS A 69 16.34 -11.30 -12.13
C CYS A 69 15.54 -11.75 -13.35
N ILE A 70 16.17 -12.60 -14.18
CA ILE A 70 15.55 -13.22 -15.36
C ILE A 70 15.47 -14.75 -15.24
N GLU A 71 15.90 -15.32 -14.12
CA GLU A 71 15.87 -16.77 -13.87
C GLU A 71 14.60 -17.21 -13.14
N HIS A 72 14.29 -16.58 -12.01
CA HIS A 72 13.17 -16.93 -11.14
C HIS A 72 11.86 -16.28 -11.60
N LEU A 73 11.29 -16.82 -12.66
CA LEU A 73 10.09 -16.29 -13.30
C LEU A 73 8.87 -17.18 -13.04
N ALA A 74 7.73 -16.54 -12.82
CA ALA A 74 6.43 -17.20 -12.74
C ALA A 74 5.37 -16.39 -13.52
N LEU A 75 4.25 -17.03 -13.85
CA LEU A 75 3.07 -16.34 -14.35
C LEU A 75 2.18 -15.92 -13.18
N ALA A 76 1.61 -14.74 -13.28
CA ALA A 76 0.57 -14.27 -12.37
C ALA A 76 -0.46 -13.46 -13.13
N SER A 77 -1.70 -13.51 -12.69
CA SER A 77 -2.77 -12.66 -13.20
C SER A 77 -2.56 -11.20 -12.74
N LYS A 78 -3.16 -10.26 -13.46
CA LYS A 78 -3.16 -8.86 -13.06
C LYS A 78 -3.74 -8.65 -11.66
N ALA A 79 -4.75 -9.44 -11.29
CA ALA A 79 -5.37 -9.39 -9.96
C ALA A 79 -4.41 -9.81 -8.85
N GLU A 80 -3.67 -10.91 -9.04
CA GLU A 80 -2.66 -11.39 -8.08
C GLU A 80 -1.53 -10.41 -7.91
N VAL A 81 -1.00 -9.86 -9.02
CA VAL A 81 0.05 -8.83 -8.98
C VAL A 81 -0.42 -7.57 -8.24
N SER A 82 -1.66 -7.13 -8.52
CA SER A 82 -2.25 -5.98 -7.84
C SER A 82 -2.48 -6.25 -6.35
N LYS A 83 -2.98 -7.43 -5.99
CA LYS A 83 -3.18 -7.83 -4.59
C LYS A 83 -1.85 -7.89 -3.84
N ALA A 84 -0.81 -8.49 -4.43
CA ALA A 84 0.52 -8.54 -3.84
C ALA A 84 1.13 -7.14 -3.63
N ALA A 85 1.00 -6.25 -4.64
CA ALA A 85 1.46 -4.88 -4.52
C ALA A 85 0.73 -4.10 -3.42
N GLN A 86 -0.59 -4.30 -3.27
CA GLN A 86 -1.41 -3.64 -2.24
C GLN A 86 -1.16 -4.18 -0.83
N SER A 87 -0.69 -5.42 -0.71
CA SER A 87 -0.38 -6.06 0.58
C SER A 87 0.93 -5.57 1.19
N ARG A 88 1.77 -4.88 0.44
CA ARG A 88 3.05 -4.36 0.92
C ARG A 88 2.85 -3.39 2.09
N PRO A 89 3.65 -3.52 3.19
CA PRO A 89 3.47 -2.70 4.39
C PRO A 89 3.56 -1.20 4.13
N ASP A 90 4.51 -0.78 3.29
CA ASP A 90 4.70 0.62 2.88
C ASP A 90 3.48 1.20 2.15
N VAL A 91 2.91 0.44 1.22
CA VAL A 91 1.71 0.83 0.45
C VAL A 91 0.48 0.89 1.36
N ARG A 92 0.33 -0.10 2.27
CA ARG A 92 -0.78 -0.12 3.23
C ARG A 92 -0.72 1.07 4.18
N ALA A 93 0.46 1.38 4.73
CA ALA A 93 0.66 2.53 5.61
C ALA A 93 0.33 3.85 4.89
N HIS A 94 0.83 4.05 3.68
CA HIS A 94 0.54 5.25 2.88
C HIS A 94 -0.96 5.38 2.56
N ARG A 95 -1.63 4.29 2.18
CA ARG A 95 -3.08 4.31 1.91
C ARG A 95 -3.89 4.62 3.16
N SER A 96 -3.51 4.09 4.31
CA SER A 96 -4.15 4.38 5.59
C SER A 96 -4.09 5.88 5.91
N VAL A 97 -2.92 6.49 5.78
CA VAL A 97 -2.72 7.93 6.03
C VAL A 97 -3.53 8.78 5.05
N THR A 98 -3.48 8.46 3.75
CA THR A 98 -4.23 9.21 2.72
C THR A 98 -5.73 9.08 2.89
N SER A 99 -6.22 7.89 3.19
CA SER A 99 -7.66 7.66 3.45
C SER A 99 -8.13 8.39 4.70
N ALA A 100 -7.35 8.35 5.77
CA ALA A 100 -7.65 9.10 7.00
C ALA A 100 -7.67 10.61 6.76
N ARG A 101 -6.73 11.14 5.97
CA ARG A 101 -6.69 12.55 5.58
C ARG A 101 -7.92 12.95 4.76
N ALA A 102 -8.27 12.15 3.76
CA ALA A 102 -9.46 12.39 2.92
C ALA A 102 -10.77 12.31 3.73
N ALA A 103 -10.87 11.35 4.64
CA ALA A 103 -12.01 11.23 5.53
C ALA A 103 -12.14 12.45 6.47
N ARG A 104 -11.03 12.93 7.02
CA ARG A 104 -11.00 14.14 7.85
C ARG A 104 -11.41 15.40 7.09
N ALA A 105 -10.99 15.54 5.84
CA ALA A 105 -11.36 16.68 4.99
C ALA A 105 -12.87 16.75 4.70
N LYS A 106 -13.57 15.59 4.71
CA LYS A 106 -15.02 15.47 4.50
C LYS A 106 -15.81 15.40 5.80
N ALA A 107 -15.15 15.31 6.95
CA ALA A 107 -15.82 15.13 8.22
C ALA A 107 -16.47 16.44 8.69
N LYS A 108 -17.63 16.32 9.35
CA LYS A 108 -18.31 17.44 10.02
C LYS A 108 -17.50 17.99 11.20
N LEU A 109 -16.65 17.16 11.81
CA LEU A 109 -15.81 17.55 12.93
C LEU A 109 -14.44 18.03 12.44
N THR A 110 -13.90 19.02 13.12
CA THR A 110 -12.51 19.49 13.02
C THR A 110 -11.73 19.11 14.28
N MET A 111 -10.40 19.24 14.26
CA MET A 111 -9.58 19.03 15.47
C MET A 111 -9.94 20.02 16.59
N GLU A 112 -10.32 21.24 16.22
CA GLU A 112 -10.75 22.26 17.17
C GLU A 112 -12.04 21.85 17.88
N LEU A 113 -13.07 21.46 17.10
CA LEU A 113 -14.32 20.91 17.65
C LEU A 113 -14.07 19.65 18.50
N ALA A 114 -13.13 18.79 18.10
CA ALA A 114 -12.80 17.62 18.88
C ALA A 114 -12.16 17.98 20.24
N ARG A 115 -11.34 19.04 20.31
CA ARG A 115 -10.83 19.56 21.60
C ARG A 115 -11.94 20.16 22.46
N GLN A 116 -12.86 20.92 21.87
CA GLN A 116 -14.03 21.45 22.59
C GLN A 116 -14.87 20.32 23.16
N ILE A 117 -15.20 19.27 22.39
CA ILE A 117 -15.96 18.10 22.85
C ILE A 117 -15.28 17.39 24.05
N ARG A 118 -13.94 17.32 24.09
CA ARG A 118 -13.22 16.71 25.23
C ARG A 118 -13.36 17.51 26.51
N ASN A 119 -13.40 18.84 26.41
CA ASN A 119 -13.45 19.74 27.55
C ASN A 119 -14.89 20.11 27.94
N ASP A 120 -15.89 19.74 27.12
CA ASP A 120 -17.30 20.02 27.38
C ASP A 120 -17.86 19.01 28.39
N PRO A 121 -18.36 19.43 29.58
CA PRO A 121 -18.90 18.53 30.58
C PRO A 121 -20.33 18.04 30.29
N ARG A 122 -21.02 18.63 29.30
CA ARG A 122 -22.44 18.32 28.99
C ARG A 122 -22.59 16.86 28.53
N ASP A 123 -23.82 16.35 28.61
CA ASP A 123 -24.10 14.98 28.12
C ASP A 123 -23.77 14.83 26.63
N GLY A 124 -23.21 13.69 26.29
CA GLY A 124 -22.78 13.42 24.93
C GLY A 124 -23.92 13.35 23.90
N THR A 125 -25.18 13.14 24.35
CA THR A 125 -26.37 13.18 23.49
C THR A 125 -26.67 14.61 23.05
N VAL A 126 -26.55 15.57 23.96
CA VAL A 126 -26.79 16.99 23.68
C VAL A 126 -25.77 17.51 22.66
N ILE A 127 -24.51 17.25 22.92
CA ILE A 127 -23.40 17.63 22.00
C ILE A 127 -23.57 16.97 20.64
N ALA A 128 -23.97 15.70 20.61
CA ALA A 128 -24.19 14.96 19.37
C ALA A 128 -25.31 15.58 18.52
N ALA A 129 -26.41 15.98 19.15
CA ALA A 129 -27.51 16.64 18.47
C ALA A 129 -27.11 18.02 17.93
N GLU A 130 -26.41 18.81 18.72
CA GLU A 130 -25.95 20.17 18.35
C GLU A 130 -24.98 20.13 17.14
N LEU A 131 -24.04 19.19 17.13
CA LEU A 131 -23.04 19.07 16.07
C LEU A 131 -23.49 18.18 14.89
N GLY A 132 -24.67 17.58 14.94
CA GLY A 132 -25.21 16.69 13.91
C GLY A 132 -24.34 15.43 13.72
N VAL A 133 -23.78 14.90 14.81
CA VAL A 133 -22.99 13.67 14.84
C VAL A 133 -23.67 12.62 15.74
N THR A 134 -23.13 11.41 15.80
CA THR A 134 -23.69 10.37 16.69
C THR A 134 -23.09 10.45 18.09
N LYS A 135 -23.84 10.03 19.12
CA LYS A 135 -23.34 9.90 20.51
C LYS A 135 -22.07 9.04 20.57
N SER A 136 -22.00 7.99 19.75
CA SER A 136 -20.81 7.14 19.64
C SER A 136 -19.59 7.94 19.18
N THR A 137 -19.77 8.85 18.21
CA THR A 137 -18.68 9.73 17.75
C THR A 137 -18.17 10.61 18.88
N VAL A 138 -19.06 11.24 19.65
CA VAL A 138 -18.70 12.06 20.82
C VAL A 138 -17.93 11.24 21.85
N SER A 139 -18.40 10.02 22.15
CA SER A 139 -17.73 9.09 23.07
C SER A 139 -16.31 8.70 22.57
N HIS A 140 -16.13 8.39 21.29
CA HIS A 140 -14.83 8.10 20.72
C HIS A 140 -13.87 9.29 20.77
N VAL A 141 -14.37 10.51 20.54
CA VAL A 141 -13.59 11.74 20.65
C VAL A 141 -13.14 11.98 22.09
N ARG A 142 -14.03 11.86 23.06
CA ARG A 142 -13.72 12.03 24.49
C ARG A 142 -12.68 11.03 24.99
N ARG A 143 -12.80 9.76 24.58
CA ARG A 143 -11.80 8.71 24.90
C ARG A 143 -10.51 8.80 24.11
N ASN A 144 -10.33 9.83 23.26
CA ASN A 144 -9.19 10.01 22.39
C ASN A 144 -8.90 8.82 21.44
N THR A 145 -9.92 8.01 21.13
CA THR A 145 -9.81 6.88 20.17
C THR A 145 -10.05 7.32 18.73
N SER A 146 -10.73 8.46 18.52
CA SER A 146 -10.83 9.15 17.24
C SER A 146 -10.44 10.61 17.39
N TRP A 147 -10.01 11.24 16.31
CA TRP A 147 -9.49 12.61 16.35
C TRP A 147 -8.36 12.76 17.40
N VAL A 148 -7.47 11.79 17.45
CA VAL A 148 -6.39 11.69 18.45
C VAL A 148 -5.59 12.99 18.51
N ASP A 149 -5.57 13.63 19.69
CA ASP A 149 -4.73 14.79 19.94
C ASP A 149 -3.37 14.31 20.47
N ARG A 150 -2.38 14.35 19.59
CA ARG A 150 -1.00 13.96 19.94
C ARG A 150 -0.21 15.05 20.67
N SER A 151 -0.75 16.26 20.72
CA SER A 151 -0.13 17.37 21.49
C SER A 151 -0.38 17.24 22.99
N ASN A 152 -1.41 16.46 23.39
CA ASN A 152 -1.70 16.15 24.78
C ASN A 152 -1.70 14.63 24.99
N PRO A 153 -0.62 14.03 25.50
CA PRO A 153 -0.52 12.59 25.75
C PRO A 153 -1.52 12.08 26.79
N PHE A 154 -2.08 12.97 27.61
CA PHE A 154 -3.08 12.62 28.64
C PHE A 154 -4.53 12.85 28.19
N ALA A 155 -4.74 13.28 26.94
CA ALA A 155 -6.09 13.43 26.39
C ALA A 155 -6.82 12.10 26.39
N GLY A 156 -7.99 12.05 27.04
CA GLY A 156 -8.83 10.87 27.16
C GLY A 156 -8.72 10.08 28.48
N LEU A 157 -7.74 10.38 29.34
CA LEU A 157 -7.63 9.71 30.67
C LEU A 157 -8.77 10.10 31.61
N VAL A 158 -9.23 11.33 31.52
CA VAL A 158 -10.35 11.84 32.33
C VAL A 158 -11.65 11.08 32.05
N ALA A 159 -11.90 10.74 30.79
CA ALA A 159 -13.10 10.01 30.39
C ALA A 159 -13.13 8.53 30.85
N MET A 160 -11.99 7.96 31.23
CA MET A 160 -11.90 6.60 31.75
C MET A 160 -12.30 6.51 33.23
N ASN A 161 -12.20 7.61 34.01
CA ASN A 161 -12.56 7.61 35.43
C ASN A 161 -14.09 7.70 35.66
N ASP A 162 -14.83 8.36 34.77
CA ASP A 162 -16.28 8.48 34.93
C ASP A 162 -17.03 7.15 34.71
N SER A 163 -16.49 6.28 33.87
CA SER A 163 -17.10 4.95 33.64
C SER A 163 -16.95 3.99 34.84
N ARG A 164 -16.07 4.27 35.80
CA ARG A 164 -15.88 3.45 37.02
C ARG A 164 -16.71 3.92 38.20
N LYS A 165 -17.31 5.11 38.14
CA LYS A 165 -18.20 5.64 39.18
C LYS A 165 -19.68 5.30 38.98
N ALA A 166 -20.04 4.69 37.85
CA ALA A 166 -21.41 4.32 37.49
C ALA A 166 -21.67 2.79 37.53
N ALA A 167 -20.84 2.02 38.27
CA ALA A 167 -21.02 0.59 38.53
C ALA A 167 -21.20 0.30 40.02
#